data_795eb29c47fca981ee9dc4c4edefa63e
#
_entry.id   795eb29c47fca981ee9dc4c4edefa63e
#
_cell.length_a   1.000
_cell.length_b   1.000
_cell.length_c   1.000
_cell.angle_alpha   90.00
_cell.angle_beta   90.00
_cell.angle_gamma   90.00
#
_symmetry.space_group_name_H-M   'P 1'
#
loop_
_entity.id
_entity.type
_entity.pdbx_description
1 polymer ?
#
loop_
_entity_poly.entity_id
_entity_poly.type
_entity_poly.pdbx_seq_one_letter_code
_entity_poly.pdbx_strand_id
1 'polypeptide(L)'
;MKNPLLILAGALGLSSAVQAEPLKVGDDAPVMVVVNQDGEEVNLGNVYAEGTTLVYFYPKADTPGCTAQACSLRDAYTELTDAGVTVIGVSGDSVKSQKAFAEKYKLPFVLVSDPDSKLMEAFGVPHRLSFASRQAYLIRDGKIVWLDYKASTSQQAADALAALKDVSGGS
;
A
#
# COMPACT_ATOMS: atom_id res chain seq x y z
N MET A 1 16.49 -31.57 58.59
CA MET A 1 16.26 -30.22 58.04
C MET A 1 16.37 -30.32 56.53
N LYS A 2 15.25 -30.26 55.84
CA LYS A 2 15.13 -30.49 54.36
C LYS A 2 14.88 -29.15 53.72
N ASN A 3 15.83 -28.66 52.91
CA ASN A 3 15.64 -27.47 52.09
C ASN A 3 14.88 -27.86 50.82
N PRO A 4 13.81 -27.18 50.45
CA PRO A 4 13.23 -27.32 49.10
C PRO A 4 13.93 -26.38 48.14
N LEU A 5 14.46 -26.96 47.07
CA LEU A 5 15.06 -26.29 45.92
C LEU A 5 13.96 -25.61 45.12
N LEU A 6 13.97 -24.28 45.06
CA LEU A 6 13.06 -23.50 44.25
C LEU A 6 13.55 -23.55 42.80
N ILE A 7 12.82 -24.25 41.92
CA ILE A 7 13.07 -24.26 40.48
C ILE A 7 12.36 -23.05 39.92
N LEU A 8 13.14 -22.04 39.51
CA LEU A 8 12.66 -20.89 38.76
C LEU A 8 12.49 -21.31 37.30
N ALA A 9 11.26 -21.63 36.90
CA ALA A 9 10.94 -21.86 35.50
C ALA A 9 10.91 -20.51 34.77
N GLY A 10 11.99 -20.22 34.03
CA GLY A 10 12.04 -19.10 33.10
C GLY A 10 11.13 -19.35 31.92
N ALA A 11 9.99 -18.66 31.87
CA ALA A 11 9.17 -18.62 30.67
C ALA A 11 9.88 -17.78 29.64
N LEU A 12 10.54 -18.43 28.66
CA LEU A 12 10.92 -17.77 27.40
C LEU A 12 9.62 -17.42 26.67
N GLY A 13 9.20 -16.18 26.78
CA GLY A 13 8.17 -15.63 25.91
C GLY A 13 8.69 -15.56 24.47
N LEU A 14 8.29 -16.53 23.65
CA LEU A 14 8.38 -16.39 22.19
C LEU A 14 7.44 -15.24 21.81
N SER A 15 8.03 -14.07 21.58
CA SER A 15 7.34 -12.96 20.96
C SER A 15 7.12 -13.33 19.49
N SER A 16 6.02 -14.01 19.20
CA SER A 16 5.54 -14.15 17.84
C SER A 16 5.24 -12.74 17.36
N ALA A 17 5.96 -12.28 16.35
CA ALA A 17 5.58 -11.08 15.63
C ALA A 17 4.18 -11.34 15.05
N VAL A 18 3.17 -10.72 15.68
CA VAL A 18 1.79 -10.75 15.18
C VAL A 18 1.81 -9.91 13.91
N GLN A 19 1.88 -10.57 12.78
CA GLN A 19 1.66 -9.93 11.49
C GLN A 19 0.23 -9.39 11.51
N ALA A 20 0.05 -8.10 11.24
CA ALA A 20 -1.29 -7.51 11.17
C ALA A 20 -2.13 -8.30 10.16
N GLU A 21 -3.39 -8.57 10.51
CA GLU A 21 -4.30 -9.20 9.55
C GLU A 21 -4.53 -8.27 8.36
N PRO A 22 -4.70 -8.82 7.13
CA PRO A 22 -5.04 -8.02 5.96
C PRO A 22 -6.31 -7.22 6.19
N LEU A 23 -6.29 -5.93 5.83
CA LEU A 23 -7.45 -5.06 5.91
C LEU A 23 -8.55 -5.53 4.96
N LYS A 24 -9.80 -5.25 5.32
CA LYS A 24 -11.01 -5.65 4.60
C LYS A 24 -11.80 -4.43 4.16
N VAL A 25 -12.74 -4.62 3.24
CA VAL A 25 -13.72 -3.58 2.89
C VAL A 25 -14.51 -3.17 4.13
N GLY A 26 -14.59 -1.87 4.38
CA GLY A 26 -15.23 -1.27 5.56
C GLY A 26 -14.26 -0.90 6.68
N ASP A 27 -13.03 -1.42 6.67
CA ASP A 27 -12.00 -1.03 7.63
C ASP A 27 -11.53 0.40 7.39
N ASP A 28 -11.05 1.05 8.45
CA ASP A 28 -10.39 2.34 8.34
C ASP A 28 -9.02 2.19 7.66
N ALA A 29 -8.76 3.05 6.69
CA ALA A 29 -7.46 3.11 6.05
C ALA A 29 -6.41 3.69 7.01
N PRO A 30 -5.20 3.12 7.05
CA PRO A 30 -4.15 3.62 7.92
C PRO A 30 -3.78 5.07 7.62
N VAL A 31 -3.79 5.91 8.66
CA VAL A 31 -3.39 7.32 8.59
C VAL A 31 -1.99 7.45 9.16
N MET A 32 -1.04 7.85 8.31
CA MET A 32 0.33 8.09 8.72
C MET A 32 1.03 9.08 7.79
N VAL A 33 2.15 9.62 8.23
CA VAL A 33 3.04 10.42 7.39
C VAL A 33 4.03 9.47 6.72
N VAL A 34 4.13 9.56 5.41
CA VAL A 34 5.02 8.76 4.55
C VAL A 34 5.94 9.68 3.76
N VAL A 35 6.98 9.12 3.12
CA VAL A 35 7.92 9.89 2.30
C VAL A 35 7.74 9.50 0.83
N ASN A 36 7.57 10.51 -0.03
CA ASN A 36 7.41 10.32 -1.46
C ASN A 36 8.76 10.19 -2.22
N GLN A 37 8.70 10.01 -3.53
CA GLN A 37 9.86 9.91 -4.42
C GLN A 37 10.74 11.17 -4.46
N ASP A 38 10.24 12.31 -4.03
CA ASP A 38 10.99 13.57 -3.98
C ASP A 38 11.61 13.84 -2.60
N GLY A 39 11.40 12.92 -1.65
CA GLY A 39 11.87 13.05 -0.28
C GLY A 39 10.98 13.93 0.59
N GLU A 40 9.76 14.23 0.14
CA GLU A 40 8.80 15.07 0.83
C GLU A 40 7.86 14.21 1.69
N GLU A 41 7.43 14.77 2.82
CA GLU A 41 6.43 14.16 3.68
C GLU A 41 5.02 14.30 3.09
N VAL A 42 4.28 13.20 3.07
CA VAL A 42 2.88 13.14 2.65
C VAL A 42 2.04 12.59 3.80
N ASN A 43 1.06 13.36 4.26
CA ASN A 43 0.09 12.88 5.25
C ASN A 43 -1.06 12.19 4.52
N LEU A 44 -1.17 10.88 4.68
CA LEU A 44 -2.20 10.08 4.00
C LEU A 44 -3.62 10.47 4.41
N GLY A 45 -3.83 10.89 5.66
CA GLY A 45 -5.13 11.37 6.12
C GLY A 45 -5.63 12.58 5.34
N ASN A 46 -4.72 13.51 5.01
CA ASN A 46 -5.06 14.67 4.18
C ASN A 46 -5.42 14.24 2.76
N VAL A 47 -4.66 13.29 2.18
CA VAL A 47 -4.95 12.77 0.83
C VAL A 47 -6.33 12.09 0.79
N TYR A 48 -6.66 11.29 1.80
CA TYR A 48 -7.97 10.62 1.87
C TYR A 48 -9.15 11.59 2.03
N ALA A 49 -8.90 12.76 2.61
CA ALA A 49 -9.92 13.81 2.77
C ALA A 49 -10.23 14.55 1.46
N GLU A 50 -9.34 14.49 0.46
CA GLU A 50 -9.52 15.17 -0.83
C GLU A 50 -10.39 14.41 -1.83
N GLY A 51 -10.63 13.11 -1.60
CA GLY A 51 -11.44 12.27 -2.50
C GLY A 51 -11.13 10.80 -2.40
N THR A 52 -11.39 10.07 -3.49
CA THR A 52 -11.07 8.66 -3.57
C THR A 52 -9.58 8.46 -3.84
N THR A 53 -8.92 7.59 -3.10
CA THR A 53 -7.51 7.28 -3.27
C THR A 53 -7.33 5.81 -3.66
N LEU A 54 -6.58 5.54 -4.73
CA LEU A 54 -6.08 4.22 -5.08
C LEU A 54 -4.67 4.07 -4.51
N VAL A 55 -4.51 3.22 -3.50
CA VAL A 55 -3.21 2.81 -2.98
C VAL A 55 -2.88 1.43 -3.53
N TYR A 56 -1.76 1.29 -4.25
CA TYR A 56 -1.30 0.01 -4.74
C TYR A 56 0.10 -0.32 -4.26
N PHE A 57 0.29 -1.56 -3.84
CA PHE A 57 1.57 -2.10 -3.38
C PHE A 57 2.20 -2.94 -4.48
N TYR A 58 3.51 -2.81 -4.64
CA TYR A 58 4.27 -3.57 -5.62
C TYR A 58 5.64 -3.99 -5.06
N PRO A 59 6.18 -5.14 -5.52
CA PRO A 59 7.40 -5.71 -4.95
C PRO A 59 8.63 -4.83 -5.10
N LYS A 60 8.88 -4.30 -6.32
CA LYS A 60 10.13 -3.59 -6.61
C LYS A 60 10.01 -2.69 -7.84
N ALA A 61 10.47 -1.45 -7.68
CA ALA A 61 10.58 -0.49 -8.78
C ALA A 61 11.43 -1.03 -9.94
N ASP A 62 11.08 -0.61 -11.16
CA ASP A 62 11.80 -0.92 -12.40
C ASP A 62 11.95 -2.43 -12.72
N THR A 63 11.02 -3.26 -12.23
CA THR A 63 10.88 -4.66 -12.66
C THR A 63 9.75 -4.79 -13.69
N PRO A 64 9.75 -5.82 -14.57
CA PRO A 64 8.78 -5.90 -15.67
C PRO A 64 7.32 -5.82 -15.25
N GLY A 65 6.90 -6.58 -14.24
CA GLY A 65 5.52 -6.58 -13.77
C GLY A 65 5.12 -5.29 -13.08
N CYS A 66 6.01 -4.70 -12.27
CA CYS A 66 5.74 -3.43 -11.58
C CYS A 66 5.73 -2.26 -12.55
N THR A 67 6.55 -2.30 -13.58
CA THR A 67 6.55 -1.33 -14.68
C THR A 67 5.24 -1.42 -15.48
N ALA A 68 4.79 -2.62 -15.84
CA ALA A 68 3.51 -2.82 -16.52
C ALA A 68 2.33 -2.26 -15.70
N GLN A 69 2.31 -2.51 -14.38
CA GLN A 69 1.29 -1.99 -13.48
C GLN A 69 1.30 -0.45 -13.43
N ALA A 70 2.47 0.15 -13.19
CA ALA A 70 2.62 1.59 -13.13
C ALA A 70 2.28 2.27 -14.46
N CYS A 71 2.68 1.70 -15.58
CA CYS A 71 2.36 2.21 -16.91
C CYS A 71 0.86 2.10 -17.25
N SER A 72 0.19 1.03 -16.83
CA SER A 72 -1.27 0.91 -16.93
C SER A 72 -1.98 2.07 -16.23
N LEU A 73 -1.57 2.40 -15.00
CA LEU A 73 -2.11 3.52 -14.23
C LEU A 73 -1.76 4.87 -14.83
N ARG A 74 -0.52 5.04 -15.33
CA ARG A 74 -0.10 6.25 -16.05
C ARG A 74 -0.94 6.50 -17.29
N ASP A 75 -1.15 5.46 -18.09
CA ASP A 75 -1.86 5.60 -19.38
C ASP A 75 -3.36 5.92 -19.16
N ALA A 76 -3.95 5.48 -18.04
CA ALA A 76 -5.31 5.81 -17.63
C ALA A 76 -5.39 6.99 -16.65
N TYR A 77 -4.31 7.73 -16.41
CA TYR A 77 -4.25 8.73 -15.36
C TYR A 77 -5.29 9.83 -15.47
N THR A 78 -5.51 10.33 -16.69
CA THR A 78 -6.54 11.34 -16.95
C THR A 78 -7.94 10.82 -16.59
N GLU A 79 -8.28 9.60 -17.00
CA GLU A 79 -9.57 8.98 -16.67
C GLU A 79 -9.75 8.78 -15.17
N LEU A 80 -8.68 8.35 -14.47
CA LEU A 80 -8.68 8.19 -13.01
C LEU A 80 -8.88 9.54 -12.30
N THR A 81 -8.15 10.57 -12.70
CA THR A 81 -8.27 11.91 -12.09
C THR A 81 -9.60 12.58 -12.39
N ASP A 82 -10.14 12.43 -13.60
CA ASP A 82 -11.48 12.91 -13.96
C ASP A 82 -12.58 12.22 -13.14
N ALA A 83 -12.34 10.97 -12.73
CA ALA A 83 -13.19 10.23 -11.79
C ALA A 83 -12.93 10.57 -10.30
N GLY A 84 -12.07 11.55 -10.02
CA GLY A 84 -11.76 11.99 -8.66
C GLY A 84 -10.83 11.05 -7.88
N VAL A 85 -9.99 10.27 -8.58
CA VAL A 85 -9.06 9.32 -7.97
C VAL A 85 -7.65 9.87 -7.90
N THR A 86 -7.09 9.91 -6.70
CA THR A 86 -5.66 10.10 -6.46
C THR A 86 -4.96 8.75 -6.43
N VAL A 87 -3.84 8.61 -7.16
CA VAL A 87 -3.07 7.36 -7.22
C VAL A 87 -1.81 7.46 -6.36
N ILE A 88 -1.58 6.44 -5.52
CA ILE A 88 -0.38 6.30 -4.70
C ILE A 88 0.19 4.89 -4.88
N GLY A 89 1.44 4.80 -5.36
CA GLY A 89 2.18 3.54 -5.41
C GLY A 89 3.08 3.40 -4.19
N VAL A 90 3.24 2.19 -3.67
CA VAL A 90 4.03 1.89 -2.47
C VAL A 90 4.94 0.69 -2.71
N SER A 91 6.21 0.84 -2.42
CA SER A 91 7.17 -0.27 -2.36
C SER A 91 8.26 -0.03 -1.32
N GLY A 92 9.01 -1.05 -0.99
CA GLY A 92 10.16 -0.96 -0.08
C GLY A 92 11.42 -0.34 -0.70
N ASP A 93 11.32 0.21 -1.90
CA ASP A 93 12.43 0.89 -2.55
C ASP A 93 12.77 2.21 -1.86
N SER A 94 14.03 2.62 -1.96
CA SER A 94 14.50 3.91 -1.46
C SER A 94 13.88 5.07 -2.25
N VAL A 95 13.85 6.26 -1.64
CA VAL A 95 13.45 7.52 -2.30
C VAL A 95 14.15 7.68 -3.65
N LYS A 96 15.47 7.44 -3.70
CA LYS A 96 16.28 7.51 -4.93
C LYS A 96 15.78 6.56 -6.02
N SER A 97 15.46 5.31 -5.66
CA SER A 97 14.94 4.30 -6.61
C SER A 97 13.54 4.66 -7.10
N GLN A 98 12.67 5.12 -6.20
CA GLN A 98 11.32 5.58 -6.55
C GLN A 98 11.37 6.78 -7.49
N LYS A 99 12.26 7.74 -7.24
CA LYS A 99 12.46 8.90 -8.11
C LYS A 99 12.92 8.48 -9.51
N ALA A 100 13.95 7.64 -9.59
CA ALA A 100 14.44 7.12 -10.87
C ALA A 100 13.35 6.36 -11.65
N PHE A 101 12.52 5.58 -10.96
CA PHE A 101 11.40 4.86 -11.55
C PHE A 101 10.33 5.82 -12.09
N ALA A 102 9.93 6.82 -11.30
CA ALA A 102 8.96 7.83 -11.71
C ALA A 102 9.44 8.63 -12.94
N GLU A 103 10.69 9.06 -12.94
CA GLU A 103 11.29 9.82 -14.04
C GLU A 103 11.42 8.99 -15.32
N LYS A 104 11.93 7.76 -15.21
CA LYS A 104 12.15 6.85 -16.34
C LYS A 104 10.87 6.55 -17.11
N TYR A 105 9.78 6.32 -16.40
CA TYR A 105 8.49 5.96 -16.99
C TYR A 105 7.48 7.10 -17.02
N LYS A 106 7.89 8.32 -16.61
CA LYS A 106 7.05 9.52 -16.57
C LYS A 106 5.76 9.29 -15.80
N LEU A 107 5.88 8.72 -14.59
CA LEU A 107 4.73 8.43 -13.75
C LEU A 107 4.22 9.74 -13.11
N PRO A 108 2.95 10.11 -13.31
CA PRO A 108 2.42 11.42 -12.88
C PRO A 108 1.85 11.43 -11.46
N PHE A 109 2.03 10.36 -10.70
CA PHE A 109 1.47 10.16 -9.37
C PHE A 109 2.56 9.91 -8.32
N VAL A 110 2.14 9.95 -7.06
CA VAL A 110 3.03 9.77 -5.91
C VAL A 110 3.49 8.31 -5.79
N LEU A 111 4.79 8.13 -5.58
CA LEU A 111 5.40 6.86 -5.20
C LEU A 111 5.98 6.99 -3.79
N VAL A 112 5.50 6.18 -2.87
CA VAL A 112 5.92 6.15 -1.46
C VAL A 112 7.09 5.18 -1.28
N SER A 113 8.14 5.65 -0.62
CA SER A 113 9.27 4.85 -0.16
C SER A 113 8.97 4.29 1.24
N ASP A 114 8.85 2.97 1.35
CA ASP A 114 8.54 2.25 2.60
C ASP A 114 9.61 1.17 2.92
N PRO A 115 10.90 1.56 3.05
CA PRO A 115 12.00 0.60 3.23
C PRO A 115 11.90 -0.18 4.55
N ASP A 116 11.24 0.37 5.56
CA ASP A 116 11.01 -0.26 6.86
C ASP A 116 9.69 -1.04 6.91
N SER A 117 8.96 -1.14 5.80
CA SER A 117 7.68 -1.86 5.66
C SER A 117 6.56 -1.40 6.59
N LYS A 118 6.64 -0.18 7.13
CA LYS A 118 5.66 0.35 8.10
C LYS A 118 4.26 0.51 7.51
N LEU A 119 4.18 1.01 6.29
CA LEU A 119 2.90 1.16 5.61
C LEU A 119 2.36 -0.19 5.15
N MET A 120 3.23 -1.10 4.66
CA MET A 120 2.86 -2.48 4.34
C MET A 120 2.27 -3.18 5.56
N GLU A 121 2.91 -3.07 6.73
CA GLU A 121 2.43 -3.64 8.00
C GLU A 121 1.09 -3.04 8.42
N ALA A 122 0.94 -1.72 8.32
CA ALA A 122 -0.31 -1.04 8.67
C ALA A 122 -1.50 -1.48 7.81
N PHE A 123 -1.28 -1.79 6.52
CA PHE A 123 -2.29 -2.36 5.63
C PHE A 123 -2.43 -3.89 5.75
N GLY A 124 -1.58 -4.54 6.53
CA GLY A 124 -1.53 -6.00 6.60
C GLY A 124 -1.09 -6.64 5.28
N VAL A 125 -0.34 -5.93 4.45
CA VAL A 125 0.19 -6.43 3.17
C VAL A 125 1.30 -7.44 3.44
N PRO A 126 1.15 -8.70 2.98
CA PRO A 126 2.22 -9.67 3.10
C PRO A 126 3.48 -9.19 2.38
N HIS A 127 4.61 -9.28 3.05
CA HIS A 127 5.90 -8.90 2.47
C HIS A 127 7.01 -9.83 2.96
N ARG A 128 8.06 -9.92 2.18
CA ARG A 128 9.29 -10.62 2.58
C ARG A 128 10.45 -9.66 2.42
N LEU A 129 11.16 -9.39 3.52
CA LEU A 129 12.06 -8.24 3.59
C LEU A 129 11.25 -6.97 3.29
N SER A 130 11.65 -6.17 2.32
CA SER A 130 10.89 -5.00 1.87
C SER A 130 10.13 -5.21 0.54
N PHE A 131 9.95 -6.48 0.10
CA PHE A 131 9.21 -6.81 -1.13
C PHE A 131 7.75 -7.07 -0.81
N ALA A 132 6.88 -6.12 -1.12
CA ALA A 132 5.44 -6.24 -0.92
C ALA A 132 4.80 -7.26 -1.86
N SER A 133 3.79 -7.96 -1.38
CA SER A 133 2.82 -8.63 -2.25
C SER A 133 2.05 -7.58 -3.06
N ARG A 134 1.73 -7.90 -4.32
CA ARG A 134 0.98 -6.99 -5.18
C ARG A 134 -0.48 -6.94 -4.77
N GLN A 135 -0.88 -5.82 -4.18
CA GLN A 135 -2.24 -5.57 -3.71
C GLN A 135 -2.67 -4.15 -4.05
N ALA A 136 -3.98 -3.91 -4.13
CA ALA A 136 -4.55 -2.60 -4.38
C ALA A 136 -5.78 -2.35 -3.51
N TYR A 137 -5.98 -1.08 -3.15
CA TYR A 137 -7.05 -0.63 -2.26
C TYR A 137 -7.64 0.66 -2.79
N LEU A 138 -8.97 0.75 -2.91
CA LEU A 138 -9.67 2.02 -3.06
C LEU A 138 -10.17 2.50 -1.69
N ILE A 139 -9.84 3.73 -1.38
CA ILE A 139 -10.15 4.38 -0.12
C ILE A 139 -11.02 5.60 -0.42
N ARG A 140 -12.18 5.69 0.26
CA ARG A 140 -13.09 6.84 0.19
C ARG A 140 -13.52 7.21 1.61
N ASP A 141 -13.48 8.49 1.93
CA ASP A 141 -13.80 9.00 3.27
C ASP A 141 -13.02 8.28 4.40
N GLY A 142 -11.74 7.95 4.12
CA GLY A 142 -10.86 7.26 5.05
C GLY A 142 -11.16 5.76 5.25
N LYS A 143 -12.11 5.19 4.50
CA LYS A 143 -12.46 3.76 4.58
C LYS A 143 -12.12 3.02 3.29
N ILE A 144 -11.75 1.75 3.45
CA ILE A 144 -11.53 0.84 2.32
C ILE A 144 -12.89 0.47 1.73
N VAL A 145 -13.14 0.86 0.48
CA VAL A 145 -14.38 0.58 -0.24
C VAL A 145 -14.23 -0.54 -1.27
N TRP A 146 -13.01 -0.86 -1.66
CA TRP A 146 -12.66 -1.98 -2.52
C TRP A 146 -11.20 -2.38 -2.30
N LEU A 147 -10.88 -3.62 -2.54
CA LEU A 147 -9.51 -4.13 -2.51
C LEU A 147 -9.32 -5.32 -3.45
N ASP A 148 -8.07 -5.52 -3.86
CA ASP A 148 -7.63 -6.70 -4.59
C ASP A 148 -6.31 -7.21 -3.98
N TYR A 149 -6.37 -8.39 -3.35
CA TYR A 149 -5.20 -9.04 -2.75
C TYR A 149 -4.24 -9.68 -3.77
N LYS A 150 -4.63 -9.72 -5.05
CA LYS A 150 -3.83 -10.28 -6.15
C LYS A 150 -3.86 -9.35 -7.37
N ALA A 151 -3.58 -8.07 -7.12
CA ALA A 151 -3.69 -7.02 -8.12
C ALA A 151 -2.97 -7.37 -9.42
N SER A 152 -3.62 -7.07 -10.53
CA SER A 152 -3.10 -7.32 -11.87
C SER A 152 -1.92 -6.40 -12.20
N THR A 153 -1.04 -6.84 -13.08
CA THR A 153 0.04 -5.99 -13.60
C THR A 153 -0.42 -5.08 -14.75
N SER A 154 -1.25 -5.58 -15.65
CA SER A 154 -1.65 -4.84 -16.87
C SER A 154 -3.08 -4.34 -16.84
N GLN A 155 -3.92 -4.83 -15.92
CA GLN A 155 -5.34 -4.47 -15.80
C GLN A 155 -5.65 -3.56 -14.61
N GLN A 156 -4.62 -3.13 -13.86
CA GLN A 156 -4.82 -2.40 -12.60
C GLN A 156 -5.72 -1.17 -12.72
N ALA A 157 -5.53 -0.39 -13.78
CA ALA A 157 -6.35 0.80 -14.01
C ALA A 157 -7.81 0.43 -14.34
N ALA A 158 -8.02 -0.57 -15.20
CA ALA A 158 -9.36 -1.05 -15.57
C ALA A 158 -10.10 -1.63 -14.38
N ASP A 159 -9.41 -2.40 -13.53
CA ASP A 159 -9.98 -3.00 -12.31
C ASP A 159 -10.41 -1.91 -11.32
N ALA A 160 -9.57 -0.88 -11.11
CA ALA A 160 -9.89 0.24 -10.24
C ALA A 160 -11.07 1.07 -10.77
N LEU A 161 -11.11 1.36 -12.07
CA LEU A 161 -12.21 2.10 -12.71
C LEU A 161 -13.53 1.32 -12.67
N ALA A 162 -13.49 0.00 -12.86
CA ALA A 162 -14.67 -0.86 -12.70
C ALA A 162 -15.19 -0.83 -11.27
N ALA A 163 -14.29 -0.99 -10.30
CA ALA A 163 -14.64 -0.94 -8.88
C ALA A 163 -15.27 0.40 -8.47
N LEU A 164 -14.79 1.52 -9.02
CA LEU A 164 -15.35 2.85 -8.78
C LEU A 164 -16.81 2.95 -9.22
N LYS A 165 -17.17 2.37 -10.38
CA LYS A 165 -18.54 2.37 -10.89
C LYS A 165 -19.46 1.58 -9.96
N ASP A 166 -19.00 0.41 -9.48
CA ASP A 166 -19.78 -0.44 -8.58
C ASP A 166 -20.01 0.25 -7.24
N VAL A 167 -19.00 0.89 -6.66
CA VAL A 167 -19.09 1.62 -5.39
C VAL A 167 -19.93 2.88 -5.50
N SER A 168 -20.01 3.50 -6.69
CA SER A 168 -20.82 4.72 -6.93
C SER A 168 -22.28 4.41 -7.28
N GLY A 169 -22.59 3.22 -7.79
CA GLY A 169 -23.93 2.79 -8.19
C GLY A 169 -24.76 2.15 -7.07
N GLY A 170 -24.17 1.98 -5.88
CA GLY A 170 -24.81 1.33 -4.73
C GLY A 170 -25.39 2.29 -3.69
N SER A 171 -25.68 3.54 -4.05
CA SER A 171 -26.28 4.55 -3.15
C SER A 171 -27.76 4.72 -3.41
#